data_dec199da6001612c02c83ed45195dd8e
#
_entry.id   dec199da6001612c02c83ed45195dd8e
#
_cell.length_a   1.000
_cell.length_b   1.000
_cell.length_c   1.000
_cell.angle_alpha   90.00
_cell.angle_beta   90.00
_cell.angle_gamma   90.00
#
_symmetry.space_group_name_H-M   'P 1'
#
loop_
_entity.id
_entity.type
_entity.pdbx_description
1 polymer ?
#
loop_
_entity_poly.entity_id
_entity_poly.type
_entity_poly.pdbx_seq_one_letter_code
_entity_poly.pdbx_strand_id
1 'polypeptide(L)'
;RLPDGFEVPEGRVKPWGTGHAILCCSEVIDGPFAVINADDYYGKSAFKAIYDRLASCGDDDKYQYAMVAYHLYNTLTENGHVARGVCTVDADGHLADIHERTRIEKHGDQAEYTEDDGATWEQLGEDTLVSMNLWGFTSSILKELKARFVPFLEKNLSVNPLKCEYFLPFVVDELLKEGKAEVTVLKSVDRWYGVTYKEDKKMVTDAIQGMKDSGLYPKKLWEE
;
A
#
# COMPACT_ATOMS: atom_id res chain seq x y z
N ARG A 1 -1.27 4.76 -21.69
CA ARG A 1 -1.33 4.06 -22.98
C ARG A 1 -0.92 2.62 -22.77
N LEU A 2 -1.56 1.66 -23.49
CA LEU A 2 -1.07 0.29 -23.58
C LEU A 2 0.17 0.24 -24.48
N PRO A 3 1.06 -0.77 -24.27
CA PRO A 3 2.15 -1.06 -25.19
C PRO A 3 1.64 -1.39 -26.61
N ASP A 4 2.52 -1.23 -27.61
CA ASP A 4 2.21 -1.60 -28.99
C ASP A 4 1.78 -3.06 -29.09
N GLY A 5 0.77 -3.32 -29.91
CA GLY A 5 0.19 -4.65 -30.09
C GLY A 5 -0.95 -5.00 -29.11
N PHE A 6 -1.27 -4.13 -28.16
CA PHE A 6 -2.40 -4.31 -27.25
C PHE A 6 -3.47 -3.24 -27.43
N GLU A 7 -4.72 -3.67 -27.42
CA GLU A 7 -5.88 -2.79 -27.47
C GLU A 7 -6.68 -2.90 -26.17
N VAL A 8 -7.40 -1.82 -25.83
CA VAL A 8 -8.31 -1.83 -24.69
C VAL A 8 -9.51 -2.72 -25.04
N PRO A 9 -9.78 -3.78 -24.27
CA PRO A 9 -10.92 -4.65 -24.53
C PRO A 9 -12.24 -3.88 -24.55
N GLU A 10 -13.13 -4.23 -25.47
CA GLU A 10 -14.46 -3.65 -25.52
C GLU A 10 -15.19 -3.85 -24.19
N GLY A 11 -15.82 -2.78 -23.70
CA GLY A 11 -16.53 -2.77 -22.41
C GLY A 11 -15.63 -2.64 -21.15
N ARG A 12 -14.30 -2.57 -21.30
CA ARG A 12 -13.42 -2.33 -20.16
C ARG A 12 -13.49 -0.86 -19.73
N VAL A 13 -13.92 -0.63 -18.49
CA VAL A 13 -13.92 0.68 -17.82
C VAL A 13 -12.92 0.74 -16.64
N LYS A 14 -12.44 -0.43 -16.20
CA LYS A 14 -11.55 -0.55 -15.04
C LYS A 14 -10.12 -0.12 -15.41
N PRO A 15 -9.43 0.71 -14.56
CA PRO A 15 -8.00 1.00 -14.70
C PRO A 15 -7.15 -0.27 -14.70
N TRP A 16 -5.89 -0.15 -15.15
CA TRP A 16 -4.97 -1.30 -15.27
C TRP A 16 -4.27 -1.67 -13.97
N GLY A 17 -4.56 -0.98 -12.87
CA GLY A 17 -4.02 -1.25 -11.55
C GLY A 17 -2.92 -0.29 -11.14
N THR A 18 -2.49 -0.41 -9.87
CA THR A 18 -1.55 0.52 -9.22
C THR A 18 -0.15 0.48 -9.84
N GLY A 19 0.33 -0.69 -10.27
CA GLY A 19 1.61 -0.81 -10.98
C GLY A 19 1.63 -0.06 -12.30
N HIS A 20 0.53 -0.13 -13.07
CA HIS A 20 0.42 0.64 -14.31
C HIS A 20 0.32 2.15 -14.05
N ALA A 21 -0.37 2.57 -12.99
CA ALA A 21 -0.46 3.99 -12.63
C ALA A 21 0.94 4.58 -12.40
N ILE A 22 1.80 3.87 -11.67
CA ILE A 22 3.19 4.27 -11.43
C ILE A 22 4.00 4.25 -12.72
N LEU A 23 3.83 3.23 -13.55
CA LEU A 23 4.50 3.13 -14.85
C LEU A 23 4.19 4.34 -15.75
N CYS A 24 2.98 4.90 -15.67
CA CYS A 24 2.61 6.12 -16.41
C CYS A 24 3.39 7.37 -15.96
N CYS A 25 4.01 7.34 -14.78
CA CYS A 25 4.82 8.44 -14.25
C CYS A 25 6.32 8.29 -14.57
N SER A 26 6.72 7.23 -15.30
CA SER A 26 8.13 6.88 -15.52
C SER A 26 8.96 7.96 -16.22
N GLU A 27 8.33 8.84 -17.02
CA GLU A 27 9.01 9.90 -17.75
C GLU A 27 9.28 11.15 -16.89
N VAL A 28 8.64 11.25 -15.72
CA VAL A 28 8.75 12.43 -14.83
C VAL A 28 9.42 12.10 -13.50
N ILE A 29 9.68 10.84 -13.21
CA ILE A 29 10.38 10.40 -12.00
C ILE A 29 11.85 10.23 -12.33
N ASP A 30 12.72 11.00 -11.66
CA ASP A 30 14.16 11.05 -11.87
C ASP A 30 15.01 10.61 -10.66
N GLY A 31 14.37 10.16 -9.59
CA GLY A 31 15.04 9.73 -8.36
C GLY A 31 14.19 8.80 -7.49
N PRO A 32 14.58 8.56 -6.23
CA PRO A 32 13.76 7.83 -5.27
C PRO A 32 12.43 8.53 -5.03
N PHE A 33 11.36 7.77 -4.88
CA PHE A 33 10.01 8.31 -4.71
C PHE A 33 9.15 7.45 -3.79
N ALA A 34 8.14 8.06 -3.20
CA ALA A 34 7.13 7.36 -2.43
C ALA A 34 5.81 7.24 -3.21
N VAL A 35 5.08 6.17 -2.94
CA VAL A 35 3.74 5.90 -3.47
C VAL A 35 2.75 5.84 -2.31
N ILE A 36 1.64 6.56 -2.45
CA ILE A 36 0.55 6.59 -1.47
C ILE A 36 -0.80 6.48 -2.19
N ASN A 37 -1.84 6.12 -1.44
CA ASN A 37 -3.21 6.37 -1.88
C ASN A 37 -3.55 7.84 -1.62
N ALA A 38 -4.14 8.51 -2.60
CA ALA A 38 -4.36 9.97 -2.54
C ALA A 38 -5.49 10.39 -1.58
N ASP A 39 -6.33 9.44 -1.18
CA ASP A 39 -7.50 9.62 -0.32
C ASP A 39 -7.29 9.13 1.13
N ASP A 40 -6.08 8.71 1.47
CA ASP A 40 -5.70 8.22 2.80
C ASP A 40 -4.90 9.26 3.59
N TYR A 41 -5.07 9.26 4.91
CA TYR A 41 -4.24 9.99 5.86
C TYR A 41 -3.24 9.06 6.53
N TYR A 42 -1.97 9.28 6.29
CA TYR A 42 -0.88 8.41 6.76
C TYR A 42 -0.20 8.87 8.05
N GLY A 43 -0.39 10.13 8.44
CA GLY A 43 0.29 10.73 9.58
C GLY A 43 1.65 11.34 9.23
N LYS A 44 2.07 12.27 10.08
CA LYS A 44 3.28 13.08 9.85
C LYS A 44 4.57 12.28 10.03
N SER A 45 4.59 11.34 10.99
CA SER A 45 5.79 10.54 11.26
C SER A 45 6.07 9.52 10.16
N ALA A 46 5.02 8.97 9.53
CA ALA A 46 5.13 8.05 8.41
C ALA A 46 5.80 8.71 7.20
N PHE A 47 5.39 9.93 6.84
CA PHE A 47 6.04 10.68 5.76
C PHE A 47 7.49 11.01 6.07
N LYS A 48 7.80 11.36 7.32
CA LYS A 48 9.19 11.60 7.72
C LYS A 48 10.03 10.33 7.61
N ALA A 49 9.53 9.21 8.10
CA ALA A 49 10.26 7.94 8.07
C ALA A 49 10.58 7.50 6.65
N ILE A 50 9.59 7.54 5.73
CA ILE A 50 9.82 7.15 4.35
C ILE A 50 10.75 8.11 3.62
N TYR A 51 10.64 9.42 3.88
CA TYR A 51 11.53 10.43 3.31
C TYR A 51 12.99 10.22 3.77
N ASP A 52 13.23 10.08 5.07
CA ASP A 52 14.58 9.89 5.62
C ASP A 52 15.23 8.62 5.04
N ARG A 53 14.46 7.54 4.87
CA ARG A 53 14.96 6.30 4.25
C ARG A 53 15.31 6.52 2.78
N LEU A 54 14.42 7.13 2.00
CA LEU A 54 14.64 7.37 0.57
C LEU A 54 15.78 8.35 0.30
N ALA A 55 15.99 9.35 1.17
CA ALA A 55 17.08 10.30 1.05
C ALA A 55 18.46 9.67 1.29
N SER A 56 18.52 8.51 1.94
CA SER A 56 19.78 7.84 2.32
C SER A 56 19.97 6.49 1.63
N CYS A 57 18.96 5.97 0.91
CA CYS A 57 19.07 4.68 0.25
C CYS A 57 19.55 4.80 -1.19
N GLY A 58 20.18 3.75 -1.66
CA GLY A 58 20.53 3.53 -3.06
C GLY A 58 20.56 2.02 -3.30
N ASP A 59 20.38 1.61 -4.55
CA ASP A 59 20.50 0.19 -4.90
C ASP A 59 21.97 -0.24 -4.79
N ASP A 60 22.16 -1.46 -4.31
CA ASP A 60 23.45 -2.14 -4.25
C ASP A 60 23.37 -3.46 -5.04
N ASP A 61 23.67 -4.60 -4.43
CA ASP A 61 23.48 -5.92 -5.04
C ASP A 61 22.00 -6.28 -5.22
N LYS A 62 21.12 -5.56 -4.48
CA LYS A 62 19.67 -5.67 -4.57
C LYS A 62 19.02 -4.28 -4.67
N TYR A 63 17.80 -4.25 -5.19
CA TYR A 63 16.97 -3.04 -5.13
C TYR A 63 16.56 -2.74 -3.68
N GLN A 64 16.87 -1.54 -3.20
CA GLN A 64 16.63 -1.11 -1.83
C GLN A 64 15.31 -0.35 -1.72
N TYR A 65 14.23 -1.07 -1.43
CA TYR A 65 12.89 -0.53 -1.27
C TYR A 65 12.54 -0.36 0.22
N ALA A 66 11.44 0.30 0.47
CA ALA A 66 10.89 0.46 1.80
C ALA A 66 9.36 0.46 1.79
N MET A 67 8.76 0.14 2.92
CA MET A 67 7.35 0.38 3.16
C MET A 67 7.14 0.89 4.59
N VAL A 68 6.08 1.66 4.80
CA VAL A 68 5.65 2.01 6.15
C VAL A 68 4.52 1.06 6.55
N ALA A 69 4.77 0.29 7.59
CA ALA A 69 3.78 -0.58 8.21
C ALA A 69 3.15 0.10 9.43
N TYR A 70 1.89 -0.21 9.66
CA TYR A 70 1.10 0.27 10.79
C TYR A 70 0.71 -0.89 11.69
N HIS A 71 0.58 -0.64 12.99
CA HIS A 71 -0.10 -1.59 13.85
C HIS A 71 -1.55 -1.75 13.38
N LEU A 72 -2.02 -2.98 13.23
CA LEU A 72 -3.34 -3.31 12.72
C LEU A 72 -4.45 -2.49 13.42
N TYR A 73 -4.39 -2.41 14.73
CA TYR A 73 -5.39 -1.70 15.55
C TYR A 73 -5.49 -0.19 15.26
N ASN A 74 -4.42 0.40 14.71
CA ASN A 74 -4.42 1.80 14.25
C ASN A 74 -5.08 1.99 12.87
N THR A 75 -5.60 0.93 12.26
CA THR A 75 -6.17 0.92 10.91
C THR A 75 -7.57 0.33 10.84
N LEU A 76 -8.12 -0.11 11.97
CA LEU A 76 -9.46 -0.70 12.06
C LEU A 76 -10.55 0.37 12.12
N THR A 77 -11.76 -0.02 11.70
CA THR A 77 -13.00 0.74 11.87
C THR A 77 -13.98 -0.02 12.75
N GLU A 78 -14.90 0.70 13.39
CA GLU A 78 -16.04 0.12 14.13
C GLU A 78 -17.24 -0.17 13.20
N ASN A 79 -17.16 0.20 11.92
CA ASN A 79 -18.30 0.21 11.00
C ASN A 79 -18.37 -1.03 10.08
N GLY A 80 -17.47 -2.01 10.28
CA GLY A 80 -17.48 -3.24 9.51
C GLY A 80 -16.09 -3.85 9.32
N HIS A 81 -15.98 -4.74 8.34
CA HIS A 81 -14.71 -5.39 8.03
C HIS A 81 -13.79 -4.50 7.19
N VAL A 82 -12.51 -4.80 7.28
CA VAL A 82 -11.47 -4.20 6.45
C VAL A 82 -10.63 -5.28 5.76
N ALA A 83 -10.01 -4.93 4.63
CA ALA A 83 -8.98 -5.75 4.00
C ALA A 83 -7.61 -5.14 4.26
N ARG A 84 -6.61 -5.97 4.63
CA ARG A 84 -5.25 -5.52 4.94
C ARG A 84 -4.20 -6.53 4.52
N GLY A 85 -3.11 -6.04 3.95
CA GLY A 85 -1.91 -6.83 3.75
C GLY A 85 -1.17 -7.03 5.09
N VAL A 86 -1.34 -8.17 5.71
CA VAL A 86 -0.64 -8.54 6.96
C VAL A 86 0.81 -8.87 6.62
N CYS A 87 1.75 -8.18 7.29
CA CYS A 87 3.17 -8.26 7.02
C CYS A 87 3.88 -9.23 7.97
N THR A 88 4.73 -10.09 7.41
CA THR A 88 5.75 -10.82 8.15
C THR A 88 7.08 -10.11 7.98
N VAL A 89 7.71 -9.76 9.10
CA VAL A 89 8.99 -9.02 9.13
C VAL A 89 10.06 -9.94 9.72
N ASP A 90 11.20 -10.02 9.04
CA ASP A 90 12.33 -10.81 9.52
C ASP A 90 13.10 -10.14 10.66
N ALA A 91 14.15 -10.82 11.17
CA ALA A 91 14.94 -10.34 12.29
C ALA A 91 15.75 -9.06 11.95
N ASP A 92 16.02 -8.81 10.69
CA ASP A 92 16.78 -7.66 10.20
C ASP A 92 15.88 -6.46 9.89
N GLY A 93 14.55 -6.65 10.01
CA GLY A 93 13.54 -5.60 9.78
C GLY A 93 13.08 -5.49 8.32
N HIS A 94 13.32 -6.53 7.52
CA HIS A 94 12.88 -6.57 6.14
C HIS A 94 11.56 -7.34 5.99
N LEU A 95 10.81 -6.99 4.97
CA LEU A 95 9.57 -7.68 4.61
C LEU A 95 9.90 -9.08 4.06
N ALA A 96 9.51 -10.10 4.82
CA ALA A 96 9.65 -11.49 4.39
C ALA A 96 8.42 -11.96 3.59
N ASP A 97 7.23 -11.51 3.97
CA ASP A 97 5.97 -11.86 3.30
C ASP A 97 4.89 -10.80 3.57
N ILE A 98 3.91 -10.74 2.68
CA ILE A 98 2.72 -9.94 2.83
C ILE A 98 1.50 -10.73 2.39
N HIS A 99 0.59 -10.99 3.31
CA HIS A 99 -0.61 -11.77 3.05
C HIS A 99 -1.87 -10.91 3.13
N GLU A 100 -2.58 -10.76 2.00
CA GLU A 100 -3.83 -10.01 1.94
C GLU A 100 -4.93 -10.76 2.66
N ARG A 101 -5.36 -10.24 3.81
CA ARG A 101 -6.55 -10.69 4.54
C ARG A 101 -7.73 -9.83 4.12
N THR A 102 -8.62 -10.40 3.34
CA THR A 102 -9.73 -9.67 2.70
C THR A 102 -10.86 -9.32 3.66
N ARG A 103 -10.92 -10.00 4.81
CA ARG A 103 -11.94 -9.75 5.82
C ARG A 103 -11.35 -9.86 7.23
N ILE A 104 -11.10 -8.70 7.82
CA ILE A 104 -10.68 -8.53 9.22
C ILE A 104 -11.78 -7.75 9.93
N GLU A 105 -12.23 -8.23 11.06
CA GLU A 105 -13.24 -7.58 11.90
C GLU A 105 -12.74 -7.43 13.33
N LYS A 106 -13.34 -6.47 14.03
CA LYS A 106 -13.11 -6.28 15.46
C LYS A 106 -14.21 -7.00 16.24
N HIS A 107 -13.82 -8.00 17.04
CA HIS A 107 -14.70 -8.75 17.93
C HIS A 107 -14.37 -8.39 19.38
N GLY A 108 -15.08 -7.41 19.94
CA GLY A 108 -14.72 -6.81 21.24
C GLY A 108 -13.40 -6.04 21.14
N ASP A 109 -12.42 -6.44 21.95
CA ASP A 109 -11.09 -5.83 21.94
C ASP A 109 -10.08 -6.56 21.04
N GLN A 110 -10.51 -7.63 20.36
CA GLN A 110 -9.66 -8.47 19.51
C GLN A 110 -9.93 -8.21 18.03
N ALA A 111 -8.89 -8.29 17.21
CA ALA A 111 -8.98 -8.30 15.76
C ALA A 111 -8.88 -9.74 15.28
N GLU A 112 -9.83 -10.17 14.45
CA GLU A 112 -9.90 -11.52 13.89
C GLU A 112 -10.11 -11.44 12.38
N TYR A 113 -9.63 -12.46 11.67
CA TYR A 113 -9.86 -12.57 10.23
C TYR A 113 -10.50 -13.92 9.88
N THR A 114 -11.15 -13.95 8.74
CA THR A 114 -11.73 -15.15 8.15
C THR A 114 -11.35 -15.27 6.68
N GLU A 115 -11.17 -16.49 6.20
CA GLU A 115 -10.95 -16.82 4.78
C GLU A 115 -12.09 -17.68 4.20
N ASP A 116 -13.11 -17.98 5.00
CA ASP A 116 -14.24 -18.86 4.67
C ASP A 116 -15.60 -18.20 4.96
N ASP A 117 -15.71 -16.90 4.65
CA ASP A 117 -16.91 -16.07 4.81
C ASP A 117 -17.48 -16.05 6.25
N GLY A 118 -16.63 -16.26 7.26
CA GLY A 118 -16.99 -16.17 8.66
C GLY A 118 -17.36 -17.52 9.30
N ALA A 119 -17.10 -18.64 8.64
CA ALA A 119 -17.29 -19.95 9.23
C ALA A 119 -16.24 -20.25 10.31
N THR A 120 -15.00 -19.78 10.09
CA THR A 120 -13.94 -19.84 11.09
C THR A 120 -13.26 -18.47 11.24
N TRP A 121 -12.78 -18.16 12.44
CA TRP A 121 -12.08 -16.92 12.75
C TRP A 121 -10.75 -17.21 13.42
N GLU A 122 -9.72 -16.51 12.98
CA GLU A 122 -8.39 -16.59 13.56
C GLU A 122 -7.97 -15.21 14.09
N GLN A 123 -7.41 -15.21 15.30
CA GLN A 123 -6.99 -13.98 15.97
C GLN A 123 -5.69 -13.42 15.37
N LEU A 124 -5.66 -12.11 15.21
CA LEU A 124 -4.46 -11.33 14.91
C LEU A 124 -3.93 -10.68 16.19
N GLY A 125 -2.65 -10.88 16.47
CA GLY A 125 -2.00 -10.35 17.67
C GLY A 125 -1.93 -8.83 17.70
N GLU A 126 -1.72 -8.26 18.89
CA GLU A 126 -1.62 -6.80 19.09
C GLU A 126 -0.46 -6.18 18.31
N ASP A 127 0.64 -6.95 18.12
CA ASP A 127 1.84 -6.50 17.38
C ASP A 127 1.73 -6.70 15.86
N THR A 128 0.58 -7.15 15.37
CA THR A 128 0.37 -7.37 13.93
C THR A 128 0.60 -6.08 13.14
N LEU A 129 1.51 -6.16 12.18
CA LEU A 129 1.82 -5.07 11.26
C LEU A 129 1.10 -5.27 9.93
N VAL A 130 0.57 -4.18 9.37
CA VAL A 130 -0.14 -4.18 8.10
C VAL A 130 0.35 -3.11 7.15
N SER A 131 0.28 -3.40 5.87
CA SER A 131 0.50 -2.44 4.80
C SER A 131 -0.74 -1.58 4.58
N MET A 132 -0.52 -0.28 4.45
CA MET A 132 -1.53 0.70 4.04
C MET A 132 -1.15 1.36 2.69
N ASN A 133 -0.37 0.66 1.87
CA ASN A 133 0.09 1.12 0.56
C ASN A 133 0.97 2.39 0.59
N LEU A 134 1.73 2.62 1.67
CA LEU A 134 2.79 3.61 1.69
C LEU A 134 4.12 2.92 1.40
N TRP A 135 4.58 3.05 0.17
CA TRP A 135 5.78 2.42 -0.35
C TRP A 135 6.84 3.45 -0.74
N GLY A 136 8.10 3.06 -0.62
CA GLY A 136 9.24 3.83 -1.08
C GLY A 136 10.10 3.02 -2.03
N PHE A 137 10.50 3.62 -3.15
CA PHE A 137 11.23 2.95 -4.20
C PHE A 137 12.40 3.79 -4.70
N THR A 138 13.44 3.13 -5.14
CA THR A 138 14.41 3.67 -6.08
C THR A 138 13.83 3.60 -7.49
N SER A 139 14.45 4.27 -8.46
CA SER A 139 13.98 4.27 -9.85
C SER A 139 14.03 2.90 -10.53
N SER A 140 14.71 1.91 -9.93
CA SER A 140 14.78 0.54 -10.45
C SER A 140 13.40 -0.12 -10.58
N ILE A 141 12.44 0.20 -9.71
CA ILE A 141 11.07 -0.33 -9.81
C ILE A 141 10.40 0.01 -11.15
N LEU A 142 10.69 1.18 -11.72
CA LEU A 142 10.10 1.60 -13.01
C LEU A 142 10.54 0.69 -14.15
N LYS A 143 11.79 0.20 -14.13
CA LYS A 143 12.33 -0.74 -15.11
C LYS A 143 11.64 -2.09 -14.98
N GLU A 144 11.46 -2.56 -13.75
CA GLU A 144 10.80 -3.85 -13.47
C GLU A 144 9.29 -3.79 -13.82
N LEU A 145 8.61 -2.71 -13.46
CA LEU A 145 7.22 -2.50 -13.87
C LEU A 145 7.06 -2.51 -15.39
N LYS A 146 7.95 -1.85 -16.12
CA LYS A 146 7.93 -1.81 -17.59
C LYS A 146 8.18 -3.20 -18.19
N ALA A 147 9.17 -3.92 -17.68
CA ALA A 147 9.53 -5.23 -18.19
C ALA A 147 8.45 -6.30 -17.97
N ARG A 148 7.69 -6.21 -16.86
CA ARG A 148 6.67 -7.19 -16.46
C ARG A 148 5.27 -6.87 -16.97
N PHE A 149 5.01 -5.64 -17.44
CA PHE A 149 3.67 -5.25 -17.86
C PHE A 149 3.18 -5.97 -19.10
N VAL A 150 4.02 -6.16 -20.11
CA VAL A 150 3.67 -6.92 -21.33
C VAL A 150 3.38 -8.40 -21.00
N PRO A 151 4.25 -9.15 -20.30
CA PRO A 151 3.93 -10.51 -19.85
C PRO A 151 2.64 -10.59 -19.02
N PHE A 152 2.37 -9.59 -18.16
CA PHE A 152 1.11 -9.53 -17.42
C PHE A 152 -0.10 -9.44 -18.37
N LEU A 153 -0.06 -8.57 -19.39
CA LEU A 153 -1.14 -8.41 -20.36
C LEU A 153 -1.37 -9.70 -21.16
N GLU A 154 -0.31 -10.32 -21.68
CA GLU A 154 -0.37 -11.58 -22.44
C GLU A 154 -1.06 -12.68 -21.62
N LYS A 155 -0.70 -12.82 -20.35
CA LYS A 155 -1.25 -13.84 -19.46
C LYS A 155 -2.72 -13.58 -19.08
N ASN A 156 -3.07 -12.32 -18.81
CA ASN A 156 -4.33 -12.02 -18.12
C ASN A 156 -5.45 -11.52 -19.03
N LEU A 157 -5.14 -10.96 -20.19
CA LEU A 157 -6.18 -10.46 -21.11
C LEU A 157 -7.07 -11.57 -21.67
N SER A 158 -6.54 -12.75 -21.88
CA SER A 158 -7.32 -13.91 -22.35
C SER A 158 -8.24 -14.50 -21.27
N VAL A 159 -7.90 -14.30 -19.98
CA VAL A 159 -8.60 -14.88 -18.83
C VAL A 159 -9.62 -13.92 -18.24
N ASN A 160 -9.23 -12.65 -18.06
CA ASN A 160 -10.06 -11.66 -17.40
C ASN A 160 -9.89 -10.26 -18.03
N PRO A 161 -10.32 -10.07 -19.30
CA PRO A 161 -10.05 -8.85 -20.07
C PRO A 161 -10.62 -7.58 -19.41
N LEU A 162 -11.77 -7.70 -18.73
CA LEU A 162 -12.47 -6.54 -18.19
C LEU A 162 -12.01 -6.11 -16.81
N LYS A 163 -11.38 -7.03 -16.03
CA LYS A 163 -11.13 -6.77 -14.59
C LYS A 163 -9.69 -7.06 -14.14
N CYS A 164 -8.81 -7.64 -14.99
CA CYS A 164 -7.42 -7.88 -14.58
C CYS A 164 -6.73 -6.56 -14.21
N GLU A 165 -5.94 -6.59 -13.14
CA GLU A 165 -5.21 -5.44 -12.63
C GLU A 165 -3.76 -5.79 -12.35
N TYR A 166 -2.86 -4.93 -12.80
CA TYR A 166 -1.43 -5.00 -12.57
C TYR A 166 -1.10 -4.30 -11.24
N PHE A 167 -1.11 -5.06 -10.17
CA PHE A 167 -0.90 -4.54 -8.82
C PHE A 167 0.56 -4.35 -8.49
N LEU A 168 0.90 -3.21 -7.89
CA LEU A 168 2.25 -2.92 -7.40
C LEU A 168 2.75 -3.94 -6.36
N PRO A 169 1.97 -4.32 -5.31
CA PRO A 169 2.43 -5.30 -4.34
C PRO A 169 2.79 -6.65 -4.95
N PHE A 170 2.10 -7.05 -6.01
CA PHE A 170 2.42 -8.30 -6.73
C PHE A 170 3.81 -8.26 -7.38
N VAL A 171 4.18 -7.13 -8.00
CA VAL A 171 5.50 -6.96 -8.59
C VAL A 171 6.59 -6.96 -7.51
N VAL A 172 6.33 -6.32 -6.38
CA VAL A 172 7.26 -6.33 -5.23
C VAL A 172 7.45 -7.76 -4.70
N ASP A 173 6.37 -8.52 -4.53
CA ASP A 173 6.41 -9.92 -4.08
C ASP A 173 7.24 -10.80 -5.04
N GLU A 174 7.05 -10.64 -6.36
CA GLU A 174 7.88 -11.35 -7.35
C GLU A 174 9.36 -11.00 -7.19
N LEU A 175 9.70 -9.73 -7.02
CA LEU A 175 11.09 -9.28 -6.84
C LEU A 175 11.73 -9.80 -5.56
N LEU A 176 10.97 -9.88 -4.47
CA LEU A 176 11.40 -10.52 -3.22
C LEU A 176 11.69 -12.01 -3.42
N LYS A 177 10.79 -12.75 -4.05
CA LYS A 177 10.95 -14.19 -4.36
C LYS A 177 12.10 -14.47 -5.30
N GLU A 178 12.39 -13.55 -6.23
CA GLU A 178 13.55 -13.62 -7.13
C GLU A 178 14.87 -13.23 -6.45
N GLY A 179 14.83 -12.73 -5.21
CA GLY A 179 16.01 -12.24 -4.48
C GLY A 179 16.60 -10.95 -5.04
N LYS A 180 15.87 -10.25 -5.91
CA LYS A 180 16.31 -9.00 -6.56
C LYS A 180 16.09 -7.76 -5.73
N ALA A 181 15.11 -7.79 -4.85
CA ALA A 181 14.76 -6.65 -3.99
C ALA A 181 14.81 -7.02 -2.52
N GLU A 182 14.98 -5.99 -1.71
CA GLU A 182 14.85 -6.02 -0.26
C GLU A 182 13.97 -4.84 0.15
N VAL A 183 13.02 -5.07 1.04
CA VAL A 183 12.07 -4.05 1.49
C VAL A 183 12.24 -3.82 2.97
N THR A 184 12.81 -2.68 3.37
CA THR A 184 12.90 -2.27 4.76
C THR A 184 11.51 -1.88 5.27
N VAL A 185 11.08 -2.48 6.39
CA VAL A 185 9.79 -2.18 7.03
C VAL A 185 9.98 -1.09 8.09
N LEU A 186 9.45 0.09 7.81
CA LEU A 186 9.43 1.23 8.70
C LEU A 186 8.13 1.21 9.51
N LYS A 187 8.22 1.16 10.84
CA LYS A 187 7.04 1.08 11.71
C LYS A 187 6.52 2.48 12.04
N SER A 188 5.27 2.76 11.71
CA SER A 188 4.60 3.99 12.11
C SER A 188 3.87 3.83 13.43
N VAL A 189 3.99 4.85 14.28
CA VAL A 189 3.18 5.00 15.50
C VAL A 189 1.89 5.79 15.25
N ASP A 190 1.76 6.38 14.06
CA ASP A 190 0.59 7.18 13.69
C ASP A 190 -0.65 6.29 13.56
N ARG A 191 -1.81 6.89 13.76
CA ARG A 191 -3.07 6.30 13.35
C ARG A 191 -3.32 6.64 11.89
N TRP A 192 -3.61 5.61 11.11
CA TRP A 192 -4.08 5.76 9.74
C TRP A 192 -5.57 6.08 9.73
N TYR A 193 -6.00 6.94 8.80
CA TYR A 193 -7.40 7.26 8.57
C TYR A 193 -7.72 7.17 7.08
N GLY A 194 -8.79 6.45 6.77
CA GLY A 194 -9.42 6.39 5.45
C GLY A 194 -10.94 6.34 5.60
N VAL A 195 -11.67 6.61 4.54
CA VAL A 195 -13.13 6.53 4.52
C VAL A 195 -13.52 5.27 3.76
N THR A 196 -13.51 4.13 4.43
CA THR A 196 -13.96 2.85 3.88
C THR A 196 -15.49 2.79 3.85
N TYR A 197 -16.12 3.22 4.93
CA TYR A 197 -17.57 3.31 5.07
C TYR A 197 -17.98 4.78 5.15
N LYS A 198 -19.21 5.08 4.71
CA LYS A 198 -19.75 6.46 4.78
C LYS A 198 -19.77 6.98 6.21
N GLU A 199 -19.98 6.10 7.16
CA GLU A 199 -20.02 6.37 8.61
C GLU A 199 -18.66 6.81 9.15
N ASP A 200 -17.55 6.35 8.56
CA ASP A 200 -16.18 6.72 8.94
C ASP A 200 -15.91 8.21 8.74
N LYS A 201 -16.62 8.86 7.81
CA LYS A 201 -16.38 10.26 7.44
C LYS A 201 -16.42 11.21 8.64
N LYS A 202 -17.37 11.00 9.55
CA LYS A 202 -17.48 11.87 10.74
C LYS A 202 -16.28 11.70 11.64
N MET A 203 -15.90 10.48 11.94
CA MET A 203 -14.74 10.16 12.79
C MET A 203 -13.44 10.72 12.20
N VAL A 204 -13.23 10.56 10.88
CA VAL A 204 -12.05 11.11 10.19
C VAL A 204 -12.05 12.64 10.26
N THR A 205 -13.19 13.29 10.00
CA THR A 205 -13.30 14.75 10.07
C THR A 205 -13.00 15.28 11.47
N ASP A 206 -13.56 14.64 12.51
CA ASP A 206 -13.35 15.03 13.91
C ASP A 206 -11.87 14.82 14.30
N ALA A 207 -11.25 13.73 13.87
CA ALA A 207 -9.84 13.46 14.12
C ALA A 207 -8.92 14.52 13.48
N ILE A 208 -9.12 14.85 12.22
CA ILE A 208 -8.34 15.90 11.52
C ILE A 208 -8.58 17.27 12.17
N GLN A 209 -9.81 17.59 12.58
CA GLN A 209 -10.10 18.84 13.32
C GLN A 209 -9.35 18.86 14.66
N GLY A 210 -9.37 17.76 15.43
CA GLY A 210 -8.62 17.63 16.67
C GLY A 210 -7.11 17.83 16.50
N MET A 211 -6.53 17.35 15.39
CA MET A 211 -5.12 17.58 15.07
C MET A 211 -4.81 19.05 14.77
N LYS A 212 -5.76 19.79 14.18
CA LYS A 212 -5.65 21.24 13.97
C LYS A 212 -5.79 22.00 15.29
N ASP A 213 -6.73 21.60 16.13
CA ASP A 213 -7.00 22.26 17.42
C ASP A 213 -5.84 22.04 18.41
N SER A 214 -5.15 20.90 18.33
CA SER A 214 -3.93 20.62 19.12
C SER A 214 -2.66 21.29 18.57
N GLY A 215 -2.73 21.93 17.40
CA GLY A 215 -1.60 22.60 16.76
C GLY A 215 -0.64 21.67 16.00
N LEU A 216 -1.01 20.40 15.82
CA LEU A 216 -0.24 19.47 14.97
C LEU A 216 -0.22 19.93 13.51
N TYR A 217 -1.34 20.49 13.05
CA TYR A 217 -1.51 21.16 11.77
C TYR A 217 -1.99 22.60 11.95
N PRO A 218 -1.60 23.53 11.05
CA PRO A 218 -2.13 24.89 11.07
C PRO A 218 -3.65 24.87 10.80
N LYS A 219 -4.37 25.86 11.33
CA LYS A 219 -5.81 25.99 11.12
C LYS A 219 -6.18 26.07 9.64
N LYS A 220 -5.33 26.70 8.85
CA LYS A 220 -5.42 26.75 7.38
C LYS A 220 -4.09 26.34 6.79
N LEU A 221 -4.12 25.31 5.93
CA LEU A 221 -2.90 24.70 5.39
C LEU A 221 -2.13 25.61 4.41
N TRP A 222 -2.83 26.55 3.77
CA TRP A 222 -2.31 27.34 2.63
C TRP A 222 -2.33 28.85 2.90
N GLU A 223 -2.45 29.28 4.14
CA GLU A 223 -2.23 30.68 4.51
C GLU A 223 -0.75 30.86 4.89
N GLU A 224 -0.10 31.77 4.15
CA GLU A 224 1.19 32.33 4.50
C GLU A 224 1.12 33.23 5.73
#